data_55d25e57fe295a5e21432bb121c64b6d
#
_entry.id   55d25e57fe295a5e21432bb121c64b6d
#
_cell.length_a   1.000
_cell.length_b   1.000
_cell.length_c   1.000
_cell.angle_alpha   90.00
_cell.angle_beta   90.00
_cell.angle_gamma   90.00
#
_symmetry.space_group_name_H-M   'P 1'
#
loop_
_entity.id
_entity.type
_entity.pdbx_description
1 polymer ?
#
loop_
_entity_poly.entity_id
_entity_poly.type
_entity_poly.pdbx_seq_one_letter_code
_entity_poly.pdbx_strand_id
1 'polypeptide(L)' 'MTDGSADIESLEAEARYARERYDLYRAKTYGPRPTSLARLRELERIHLGAEARLKRARQAQRARAAGDVSG' A
#
# COMPACT_ATOMS: atom_id res chain seq x y z
N MET A 1 3.81 7.36 -21.93
CA MET A 1 2.65 7.88 -21.25
C MET A 1 2.00 6.86 -20.37
N THR A 2 1.94 7.12 -19.12
CA THR A 2 1.32 6.20 -18.19
C THR A 2 -0.18 6.44 -18.13
N ASP A 3 -0.93 5.38 -18.11
CA ASP A 3 -2.35 5.49 -17.87
C ASP A 3 -2.67 5.12 -16.42
N GLY A 4 -3.91 5.30 -16.02
CA GLY A 4 -4.32 5.04 -14.66
C GLY A 4 -4.16 3.59 -14.25
N SER A 5 -4.33 2.68 -15.19
CA SER A 5 -4.21 1.26 -14.91
C SER A 5 -2.80 0.87 -14.50
N ALA A 6 -1.79 1.39 -15.22
CA ALA A 6 -0.40 1.11 -14.90
C ALA A 6 -0.05 1.65 -13.53
N ASP A 7 -0.54 2.86 -13.21
CA ASP A 7 -0.28 3.45 -11.90
C ASP A 7 -0.92 2.64 -10.78
N ILE A 8 -2.12 2.16 -10.99
CA ILE A 8 -2.81 1.37 -9.98
C ILE A 8 -2.13 0.03 -9.78
N GLU A 9 -1.68 -0.61 -10.85
CA GLU A 9 -0.94 -1.86 -10.73
C GLU A 9 0.33 -1.67 -9.93
N SER A 10 1.02 -0.58 -10.18
CA SER A 10 2.24 -0.26 -9.46
C SER A 10 1.95 -0.04 -7.97
N LEU A 11 0.89 0.69 -7.67
CA LEU A 11 0.50 0.94 -6.29
C LEU A 11 0.04 -0.32 -5.59
N GLU A 12 -0.62 -1.22 -6.32
CA GLU A 12 -1.02 -2.51 -5.76
C GLU A 12 0.20 -3.35 -5.39
N ALA A 13 1.20 -3.35 -6.27
CA ALA A 13 2.43 -4.09 -6.00
C ALA A 13 3.15 -3.51 -4.79
N GLU A 14 3.22 -2.18 -4.72
CA GLU A 14 3.82 -1.49 -3.58
C GLU A 14 3.14 -1.84 -2.27
N ALA A 15 1.81 -1.79 -2.28
CA ALA A 15 1.05 -2.05 -1.07
C ALA A 15 1.22 -3.50 -0.62
N ARG A 16 1.23 -4.42 -1.58
CA ARG A 16 1.44 -5.84 -1.26
C ARG A 16 2.82 -6.09 -0.69
N TYR A 17 3.83 -5.49 -1.32
CA TYR A 17 5.21 -5.67 -0.87
C TYR A 17 5.41 -5.07 0.53
N ALA A 18 4.87 -3.89 0.76
CA ALA A 18 5.00 -3.25 2.05
C ALA A 18 4.30 -4.05 3.15
N ARG A 19 3.15 -4.62 2.84
CA ARG A 19 2.42 -5.44 3.79
C ARG A 19 3.19 -6.72 4.11
N GLU A 20 3.77 -7.34 3.09
CA GLU A 20 4.55 -8.55 3.31
C GLU A 20 5.74 -8.28 4.21
N ARG A 21 6.42 -7.18 3.98
CA ARG A 21 7.55 -6.82 4.81
C ARG A 21 7.12 -6.57 6.26
N TYR A 22 6.01 -5.88 6.43
CA TYR A 22 5.48 -5.62 7.76
C TYR A 22 5.10 -6.92 8.46
N ASP A 23 4.38 -7.80 7.76
CA ASP A 23 3.93 -9.06 8.35
C ASP A 23 5.11 -9.94 8.74
N LEU A 24 6.13 -10.01 7.88
CA LEU A 24 7.31 -10.81 8.18
C LEU A 24 8.05 -10.28 9.40
N TYR A 25 8.22 -8.98 9.49
CA TYR A 25 8.91 -8.41 10.64
C TYR A 25 8.10 -8.59 11.90
N ARG A 26 6.80 -8.42 11.81
CA ARG A 26 5.90 -8.60 12.95
C ARG A 26 5.99 -10.03 13.48
N ALA A 27 6.05 -11.00 12.57
CA ALA A 27 6.19 -12.40 12.99
C ALA A 27 7.49 -12.62 13.76
N LYS A 28 8.55 -11.91 13.37
CA LYS A 28 9.83 -12.04 14.07
C LYS A 28 9.77 -11.51 15.49
N THR A 29 8.86 -10.60 15.79
CA THR A 29 8.77 -10.04 17.14
C THR A 29 8.30 -11.07 18.16
N TYR A 30 7.74 -12.17 17.70
CA TYR A 30 7.34 -13.27 18.57
C TYR A 30 8.41 -14.34 18.70
N GLY A 31 9.52 -14.18 17.98
CA GLY A 31 10.62 -15.14 18.03
C GLY A 31 11.63 -14.80 19.10
N PRO A 32 12.68 -15.63 19.22
CA PRO A 32 13.69 -15.44 20.25
C PRO A 32 14.65 -14.29 19.97
N ARG A 33 14.73 -13.83 18.74
CA ARG A 33 15.66 -12.77 18.38
C ARG A 33 15.08 -11.41 18.75
N PRO A 34 15.92 -10.49 19.23
CA PRO A 34 15.45 -9.15 19.52
C PRO A 34 15.03 -8.44 18.24
N THR A 35 13.94 -7.70 18.33
CA THR A 35 13.48 -6.87 17.23
C THR A 35 13.27 -5.45 17.74
N SER A 36 13.19 -4.51 16.81
CA SER A 36 13.03 -3.11 17.14
C SER A 36 11.58 -2.69 17.00
N LEU A 37 11.01 -2.17 18.05
CA LEU A 37 9.66 -1.66 18.01
C LEU A 37 9.58 -0.44 17.07
N ALA A 38 10.63 0.38 17.06
CA ALA A 38 10.67 1.53 16.17
C ALA A 38 10.65 1.08 14.70
N ARG A 39 11.37 0.01 14.39
CA ARG A 39 11.38 -0.53 13.03
C ARG A 39 10.01 -1.09 12.66
N LEU A 40 9.37 -1.79 13.59
CA LEU A 40 8.04 -2.33 13.34
C LEU A 40 7.05 -1.20 13.05
N ARG A 41 7.10 -0.13 13.81
CA ARG A 41 6.23 1.02 13.60
C ARG A 41 6.50 1.71 12.27
N GLU A 42 7.76 1.75 11.87
CA GLU A 42 8.12 2.33 10.59
C GLU A 42 7.55 1.50 9.44
N LEU A 43 7.67 0.19 9.51
CA LEU A 43 7.13 -0.69 8.48
C LEU A 43 5.61 -0.61 8.43
N GLU A 44 4.98 -0.48 9.58
CA GLU A 44 3.53 -0.29 9.64
C GLU A 44 3.12 1.01 8.95
N ARG A 45 3.85 2.08 9.22
CA ARG A 45 3.57 3.37 8.61
C ARG A 45 3.71 3.31 7.09
N ILE A 46 4.75 2.63 6.61
CA ILE A 46 4.97 2.47 5.18
C ILE A 46 3.83 1.69 4.55
N HIS A 47 3.43 0.60 5.20
CA HIS A 47 2.35 -0.24 4.73
C HIS A 47 1.02 0.54 4.66
N LEU A 48 0.68 1.25 5.73
CA LEU A 48 -0.57 2.01 5.75
C LEU A 48 -0.55 3.16 4.76
N GLY A 49 0.62 3.79 4.58
CA GLY A 49 0.76 4.86 3.59
C GLY A 49 0.59 4.34 2.17
N ALA A 50 1.15 3.18 1.87
CA ALA A 50 1.00 2.58 0.55
C ALA A 50 -0.45 2.23 0.27
N GLU A 51 -1.14 1.70 1.26
CA GLU A 51 -2.55 1.37 1.09
C GLU A 51 -3.42 2.60 0.92
N ALA A 52 -3.10 3.67 1.63
CA ALA A 52 -3.85 4.93 1.49
C ALA A 52 -3.68 5.50 0.09
N ARG A 53 -2.46 5.46 -0.45
CA ARG A 53 -2.22 5.95 -1.82
C ARG A 53 -3.00 5.12 -2.84
N LEU A 54 -3.01 3.81 -2.67
CA LEU A 54 -3.75 2.93 -3.56
C LEU A 54 -5.24 3.23 -3.50
N LYS A 55 -5.76 3.39 -2.29
CA LYS A 55 -7.18 3.69 -2.12
C LYS A 55 -7.56 4.99 -2.81
N ARG A 56 -6.73 6.02 -2.64
CA ARG A 56 -7.01 7.31 -3.28
C ARG A 56 -6.95 7.21 -4.80
N ALA A 57 -6.00 6.45 -5.33
CA ALA A 57 -5.89 6.27 -6.77
C ALA A 57 -7.11 5.55 -7.33
N ARG A 58 -7.60 4.55 -6.62
CA ARG A 58 -8.80 3.84 -7.04
C ARG A 58 -10.03 4.72 -7.01
N GLN A 59 -10.13 5.57 -5.98
CA GLN A 59 -11.24 6.51 -5.88
C GLN A 59 -11.19 7.54 -7.00
N ALA A 60 -10.01 8.04 -7.32
CA ALA A 60 -9.86 9.00 -8.40
C ALA A 60 -10.24 8.37 -9.75
N GLN A 61 -9.85 7.12 -9.95
CA GLN A 61 -10.20 6.42 -11.18
C GLN A 61 -11.70 6.22 -11.30
N ARG A 62 -12.35 5.86 -10.20
CA ARG A 62 -13.78 5.70 -10.17
C ARG A 62 -14.52 7.02 -10.45
N ALA A 63 -14.01 8.09 -9.86
CA ALA A 63 -14.61 9.40 -10.07
C ALA A 63 -14.51 9.84 -11.52
N ARG A 64 -13.37 9.56 -12.16
CA ARG A 64 -13.21 9.89 -13.58
C ARG A 64 -14.13 9.08 -14.46
N ALA A 65 -14.28 7.79 -14.15
CA ALA A 65 -15.17 6.93 -14.91
C ALA A 65 -16.62 7.40 -14.78
N ALA A 66 -17.02 7.80 -13.57
CA ALA A 66 -18.36 8.31 -13.34
C ALA A 66 -18.59 9.62 -14.08
N GLY A 67 -17.57 10.48 -14.11
CA GLY A 67 -17.66 11.73 -14.86
C GLY A 67 -17.81 11.50 -16.35
N ASP A 68 -17.07 10.53 -16.88
CA ASP A 68 -17.17 10.19 -18.29
C ASP A 68 -18.57 9.68 -18.65
N VAL A 69 -19.13 8.88 -17.77
CA VAL A 69 -20.45 8.31 -18.00
C VAL A 69 -21.51 9.39 -18.02
N SER A 70 -21.38 10.36 -17.14
CA SER A 70 -22.38 11.42 -17.05
C SER A 70 -22.26 12.43 -18.18
N GLY A 71 -21.14 12.45 -18.86
CA GLY A 71 -20.96 13.31 -20.01
C GLY A 71 -21.60 12.73 -21.25
#